data_eece97ba42d9eff7236ce4fb513b8cf2
#
_entry.id   eece97ba42d9eff7236ce4fb513b8cf2
#
_cell.length_a   1.000
_cell.length_b   1.000
_cell.length_c   1.000
_cell.angle_alpha   90.00
_cell.angle_beta   90.00
_cell.angle_gamma   90.00
#
_symmetry.space_group_name_H-M   'P 1'
#
loop_
_entity.id
_entity.type
_entity.pdbx_description
1 polymer ?
#
loop_
_entity_poly.entity_id
_entity_poly.type
_entity_poly.pdbx_seq_one_letter_code
_entity_poly.pdbx_strand_id
1 'polypeptide(L)' 'MFLRTEDLETRLGELDRQLMDPSISGQRDRYRQVTREHSEVSRLVGIAHQLRDAEAERADLWRACEGWADRMDRGG' A
#
# COMPACT_ATOMS: atom_id res chain seq x y z
N MET A 1 -12.45 6.56 -11.03
CA MET A 1 -12.68 5.57 -9.98
C MET A 1 -11.44 5.51 -9.10
N PHE A 2 -11.60 5.87 -7.84
CA PHE A 2 -10.47 5.89 -6.91
C PHE A 2 -10.39 4.56 -6.16
N LEU A 3 -9.30 3.84 -6.37
CA LEU A 3 -9.02 2.63 -5.60
C LEU A 3 -8.35 3.04 -4.30
N ARG A 4 -9.07 2.87 -3.20
CA ARG A 4 -8.49 3.10 -1.88
C ARG A 4 -7.54 1.97 -1.53
N THR A 5 -6.51 2.27 -0.73
CA THR A 5 -5.56 1.27 -0.27
C THR A 5 -6.28 0.10 0.42
N GLU A 6 -7.32 0.41 1.18
CA GLU A 6 -8.14 -0.60 1.85
C GLU A 6 -8.79 -1.57 0.87
N ASP A 7 -9.31 -1.05 -0.25
CA ASP A 7 -9.91 -1.87 -1.29
C ASP A 7 -8.87 -2.78 -1.94
N LEU A 8 -7.67 -2.27 -2.18
CA LEU A 8 -6.57 -3.04 -2.74
C LEU A 8 -6.14 -4.16 -1.79
N GLU A 9 -6.05 -3.88 -0.49
CA GLU A 9 -5.69 -4.87 0.52
C GLU A 9 -6.76 -5.95 0.63
N THR A 10 -8.03 -5.56 0.59
CA THR A 10 -9.15 -6.50 0.60
C THR A 10 -9.10 -7.40 -0.62
N ARG A 11 -8.86 -6.83 -1.80
CA ARG A 11 -8.74 -7.60 -3.04
C ARG A 11 -7.57 -8.56 -2.99
N LEU A 12 -6.44 -8.11 -2.45
CA LEU A 12 -5.26 -8.95 -2.29
C LEU A 12 -5.57 -10.16 -1.40
N GLY A 13 -6.29 -9.97 -0.29
CA GLY A 13 -6.72 -11.04 0.58
C GLY A 13 -7.63 -12.04 -0.11
N GLU A 14 -8.56 -11.55 -0.94
CA GLU A 14 -9.43 -12.41 -1.73
C GLU A 14 -8.66 -13.26 -2.72
N LEU A 15 -7.69 -12.64 -3.40
CA LEU A 15 -6.84 -13.35 -4.36
C LEU A 15 -5.97 -14.39 -3.67
N ASP A 16 -5.44 -14.08 -2.48
CA ASP A 16 -4.70 -15.04 -1.67
C ASP A 16 -5.55 -16.25 -1.32
N ARG A 17 -6.80 -16.03 -0.93
CA ARG A 17 -7.73 -17.12 -0.62
C ARG A 17 -7.98 -18.00 -1.84
N GLN A 18 -8.15 -17.38 -3.01
CA GLN A 18 -8.37 -18.11 -4.24
C GLN A 18 -7.13 -18.97 -4.60
N LEU A 19 -5.94 -18.45 -4.38
CA LEU A 19 -4.70 -19.19 -4.62
C LEU A 19 -4.52 -20.36 -3.66
N MET A 20 -5.07 -20.26 -2.45
CA MET A 20 -5.05 -21.33 -1.47
C MET A 20 -6.09 -22.41 -1.71
N ASP A 21 -7.08 -22.13 -2.55
CA ASP A 21 -8.14 -23.07 -2.85
C ASP A 21 -7.58 -24.23 -3.72
N PRO A 22 -7.69 -25.49 -3.27
CA PRO A 22 -7.17 -26.63 -4.05
C PRO A 22 -7.87 -26.83 -5.39
N SER A 23 -9.10 -26.33 -5.55
CA SER A 23 -9.80 -26.44 -6.83
C SER A 23 -9.19 -25.59 -7.93
N ILE A 24 -8.46 -24.53 -7.56
CA ILE A 24 -7.82 -23.62 -8.52
C ILE A 24 -6.66 -24.28 -9.25
N SER A 25 -5.97 -25.20 -8.59
CA SER A 25 -4.82 -25.91 -9.19
C SER A 25 -5.23 -26.77 -10.38
N GLY A 26 -6.51 -27.17 -10.47
CA GLY A 26 -7.06 -27.91 -11.61
C GLY A 26 -7.47 -27.03 -12.78
N GLN A 27 -7.47 -25.71 -12.63
CA GLN A 27 -7.89 -24.76 -13.66
C GLN A 27 -6.72 -23.84 -14.00
N ARG A 28 -5.93 -24.22 -15.01
CA ARG A 28 -4.70 -23.49 -15.37
C ARG A 28 -4.95 -22.06 -15.77
N ASP A 29 -5.98 -21.80 -16.58
CA ASP A 29 -6.28 -20.45 -17.06
C ASP A 29 -6.68 -19.54 -15.92
N ARG A 30 -7.52 -20.05 -15.03
CA ARG A 30 -7.96 -19.28 -13.86
C ARG A 30 -6.80 -19.03 -12.91
N TYR A 31 -5.95 -20.02 -12.71
CA TYR A 31 -4.75 -19.90 -11.88
C TYR A 31 -3.81 -18.81 -12.41
N ARG A 32 -3.56 -18.79 -13.71
CA ARG A 32 -2.76 -17.75 -14.35
C ARG A 32 -3.36 -16.37 -14.16
N GLN A 33 -4.67 -16.26 -14.36
CA GLN A 33 -5.37 -15.00 -14.25
C GLN A 33 -5.31 -14.46 -12.81
N VAL A 34 -5.57 -15.32 -11.84
CA VAL A 34 -5.52 -14.95 -10.41
C VAL A 34 -4.09 -14.57 -10.01
N THR A 35 -3.09 -15.34 -10.46
CA THR A 35 -1.69 -15.05 -10.17
C THR A 35 -1.29 -13.69 -10.74
N ARG A 36 -1.72 -13.38 -11.96
CA ARG A 36 -1.44 -12.09 -12.60
C ARG A 36 -2.07 -10.95 -11.82
N GLU A 37 -3.36 -11.07 -11.46
CA GLU A 37 -4.04 -10.06 -10.66
C GLU A 37 -3.37 -9.89 -9.30
N HIS A 38 -3.02 -10.99 -8.65
CA HIS A 38 -2.33 -10.96 -7.36
C HIS A 38 -1.05 -10.15 -7.44
N SER A 39 -0.26 -10.40 -8.50
CA SER A 39 1.00 -9.69 -8.73
C SER A 39 0.78 -8.19 -8.94
N GLU A 40 -0.22 -7.83 -9.73
CA GLU A 40 -0.55 -6.42 -10.01
C GLU A 40 -1.07 -5.71 -8.76
N VAL A 41 -2.00 -6.33 -8.06
CA VAL A 41 -2.56 -5.74 -6.83
C VAL A 41 -1.51 -5.62 -5.75
N SER A 42 -0.65 -6.64 -5.60
CA SER A 42 0.46 -6.60 -4.64
C SER A 42 1.41 -5.45 -4.93
N ARG A 43 1.72 -5.20 -6.20
CA ARG A 43 2.55 -4.07 -6.59
C ARG A 43 1.89 -2.74 -6.23
N LEU A 44 0.59 -2.60 -6.52
CA LEU A 44 -0.16 -1.37 -6.21
C LEU A 44 -0.22 -1.13 -4.71
N VAL A 45 -0.44 -2.17 -3.92
CA VAL A 45 -0.43 -2.07 -2.45
C VAL A 45 0.94 -1.60 -1.97
N GLY A 46 2.02 -2.16 -2.51
CA GLY A 46 3.38 -1.74 -2.17
C GLY A 46 3.63 -0.27 -2.46
N ILE A 47 3.20 0.21 -3.63
CA ILE A 47 3.33 1.62 -4.02
C ILE A 47 2.51 2.51 -3.09
N ALA A 48 1.28 2.12 -2.76
CA ALA A 48 0.43 2.88 -1.87
C ALA A 48 1.04 3.01 -0.47
N HIS A 49 1.64 1.94 0.04
CA HIS A 49 2.35 1.98 1.32
C HIS A 49 3.57 2.89 1.28
N GLN A 50 4.34 2.86 0.19
CA GLN A 50 5.50 3.74 0.03
C GLN A 50 5.09 5.20 0.00
N LEU A 51 3.99 5.54 -0.68
CA LEU A 51 3.47 6.90 -0.71
C LEU A 51 3.02 7.35 0.68
N ARG A 52 2.34 6.49 1.41
CA ARG A 52 1.89 6.79 2.78
C ARG A 52 3.09 7.05 3.69
N ASP A 53 4.12 6.23 3.59
CA ASP A 53 5.32 6.39 4.40
C ASP A 53 6.05 7.68 4.04
N ALA A 54 6.15 8.01 2.76
CA ALA A 54 6.77 9.25 2.31
C ALA A 54 6.00 10.48 2.81
N GLU A 55 4.68 10.44 2.79
CA GLU A 55 3.84 11.52 3.32
C GLU A 55 4.02 11.67 4.83
N ALA A 56 4.11 10.57 5.55
CA ALA A 56 4.34 10.58 6.99
C ALA A 56 5.70 11.18 7.32
N GLU A 57 6.76 10.81 6.59
CA GLU A 57 8.10 11.38 6.76
C GLU A 57 8.10 12.87 6.48
N ARG A 58 7.42 13.30 5.44
CA ARG A 58 7.31 14.72 5.09
C ARG A 58 6.61 15.51 6.20
N ALA A 59 5.55 14.95 6.77
CA ALA A 59 4.84 15.57 7.88
C ALA A 59 5.71 15.69 9.12
N ASP A 60 6.50 14.67 9.42
CA ASP A 60 7.43 14.67 10.55
C ASP A 60 8.52 15.71 10.37
N LEU A 61 9.09 15.82 9.16
CA LEU A 61 10.08 16.85 8.85
C LEU A 61 9.50 18.24 8.97
N TRP A 62 8.29 18.45 8.53
CA TRP A 62 7.61 19.74 8.65
C TRP A 62 7.44 20.14 10.11
N ARG A 63 7.00 19.21 10.95
CA ARG A 63 6.86 19.46 12.40
C ARG A 63 8.19 19.79 13.04
N ALA A 64 9.24 19.09 12.67
CA ALA A 64 10.57 19.37 13.17
C ALA A 64 11.03 20.78 12.78
N CYS A 65 10.76 21.20 11.53
CA CYS A 65 11.07 22.54 11.07
C CYS A 65 10.31 23.60 11.84
N GLU A 66 9.03 23.39 12.13
CA GLU A 66 8.22 24.32 12.92
C GLU A 66 8.79 24.47 14.33
N GLY A 67 9.18 23.35 14.94
CA GLY A 67 9.79 23.37 16.27
C GLY A 67 11.10 24.13 16.29
N TRP A 68 11.91 24.03 15.25
CA TRP A 68 13.15 24.78 15.13
C TRP A 68 12.91 26.28 15.00
N ALA A 69 11.94 26.66 14.16
CA ALA A 69 11.60 28.08 13.99
C ALA A 69 11.11 28.70 15.30
N ASP A 70 10.33 27.97 16.05
CA ASP A 70 9.84 28.41 17.37
C ASP A 70 10.98 28.63 18.35
N ARG A 71 11.97 27.75 18.34
CA ARG A 71 13.17 27.88 19.20
C ARG A 71 13.99 29.10 18.83
N MET A 72 14.13 29.37 17.54
CA MET A 72 14.88 30.52 17.07
C MET A 72 14.22 31.84 17.50
N ASP A 73 12.91 31.92 17.44
CA ASP A 73 12.15 33.09 17.88
C ASP A 73 12.35 33.37 19.36
N ARG A 74 12.37 32.32 20.18
CA ARG A 74 12.58 32.47 21.61
C ARG A 74 14.03 32.81 21.95
N GLY A 75 14.95 32.37 21.14
CA GLY A 75 16.37 32.64 21.32
C GLY A 75 16.79 34.03 20.93
N GLY A 76 15.95 34.71 20.16
CA GLY A 76 16.16 36.09 19.77
C GLY A 76 15.72 37.05 20.82
#